data_1bfd09ba0e0bded98c223abd0e93d698
#
_entry.id   1bfd09ba0e0bded98c223abd0e93d698
#
_cell.length_a   1.000
_cell.length_b   1.000
_cell.length_c   1.000
_cell.angle_alpha   90.00
_cell.angle_beta   90.00
_cell.angle_gamma   90.00
#
_symmetry.space_group_name_H-M   'P 1'
#
loop_
_entity.id
_entity.type
_entity.pdbx_description
1 polymer ?
#
loop_
_entity_poly.entity_id
_entity_poly.type
_entity_poly.pdbx_seq_one_letter_code
_entity_poly.pdbx_strand_id
1 'polypeptide(L)'
;KPYLATELIKALPMSVIQLCDLFWKSNQEEDDFGHAGIKIEYKYGLTNSHKLGYFPASANQTPIKWLLQVAFDETIDFIISFTNTAIEKYSHSDYGLEDVKKIILHIGTTTVCQYVSDAIWGMHRGIAGPVVPCLLQSVHMALEQTLLVIARDFEPRIVKHILINILTKSKSAALTSIVCSVVFAYPEKF
;
A
#
# COMPACT_ATOMS: atom_id res chain seq x y z
N LYS A 1 3.99 -1.90 -24.86
CA LYS A 1 3.29 -0.72 -25.43
C LYS A 1 2.35 -0.19 -24.36
N PRO A 2 2.58 0.99 -23.76
CA PRO A 2 1.83 1.48 -22.61
C PRO A 2 0.32 1.67 -22.88
N TYR A 3 -0.06 1.98 -24.11
CA TYR A 3 -1.46 2.21 -24.49
C TYR A 3 -2.38 0.99 -24.32
N LEU A 4 -1.91 -0.22 -24.62
CA LEU A 4 -2.72 -1.44 -24.48
C LEU A 4 -3.04 -1.75 -23.00
N ALA A 5 -2.11 -1.47 -22.10
CA ALA A 5 -2.34 -1.68 -20.67
C ALA A 5 -3.40 -0.72 -20.13
N THR A 6 -3.39 0.55 -20.55
CA THR A 6 -4.38 1.56 -20.12
C THR A 6 -5.79 1.21 -20.61
N GLU A 7 -5.95 0.79 -21.86
CA GLU A 7 -7.25 0.39 -22.39
C GLU A 7 -7.80 -0.87 -21.72
N LEU A 8 -6.92 -1.84 -21.39
CA LEU A 8 -7.32 -3.02 -20.62
C LEU A 8 -7.81 -2.64 -19.22
N ILE A 9 -7.10 -1.75 -18.54
CA ILE A 9 -7.48 -1.26 -17.20
C ILE A 9 -8.86 -0.57 -17.24
N LYS A 10 -9.12 0.24 -18.26
CA LYS A 10 -10.43 0.90 -18.43
C LYS A 10 -11.56 -0.11 -18.71
N ALA A 11 -11.28 -1.11 -19.54
CA ALA A 11 -12.29 -2.08 -19.97
C ALA A 11 -12.60 -3.14 -18.89
N LEU A 12 -11.59 -3.58 -18.13
CA LEU A 12 -11.68 -4.71 -17.20
C LEU A 12 -10.94 -4.43 -15.88
N PRO A 13 -11.28 -3.35 -15.14
CA PRO A 13 -10.54 -2.96 -13.95
C PRO A 13 -10.54 -4.03 -12.86
N MET A 14 -11.67 -4.71 -12.65
CA MET A 14 -11.77 -5.77 -11.64
C MET A 14 -10.89 -6.97 -11.97
N SER A 15 -10.79 -7.34 -13.25
CA SER A 15 -9.89 -8.42 -13.67
C SER A 15 -8.42 -8.04 -13.47
N VAL A 16 -8.07 -6.78 -13.69
CA VAL A 16 -6.72 -6.28 -13.43
C VAL A 16 -6.41 -6.30 -11.93
N ILE A 17 -7.34 -5.92 -11.06
CA ILE A 17 -7.18 -6.03 -9.59
C ILE A 17 -6.96 -7.49 -9.19
N GLN A 18 -7.75 -8.43 -9.72
CA GLN A 18 -7.59 -9.87 -9.45
C GLN A 18 -6.23 -10.40 -9.91
N LEU A 19 -5.75 -9.96 -11.07
CA LEU A 19 -4.42 -10.30 -11.55
C LEU A 19 -3.31 -9.75 -10.65
N CYS A 20 -3.44 -8.49 -10.18
CA CYS A 20 -2.52 -7.93 -9.19
C CYS A 20 -2.49 -8.79 -7.91
N ASP A 21 -3.65 -9.16 -7.37
CA ASP A 21 -3.73 -9.99 -6.18
C ASP A 21 -3.06 -11.36 -6.38
N LEU A 22 -3.30 -11.99 -7.54
CA LEU A 22 -2.74 -13.30 -7.89
C LEU A 22 -1.21 -13.26 -8.07
N PHE A 23 -0.69 -12.27 -8.82
CA PHE A 23 0.73 -12.23 -9.17
C PHE A 23 1.62 -11.58 -8.11
N TRP A 24 1.05 -10.75 -7.24
CA TRP A 24 1.83 -10.03 -6.22
C TRP A 24 1.99 -10.82 -4.93
N LYS A 25 1.11 -11.77 -4.66
CA LYS A 25 1.23 -12.66 -3.50
C LYS A 25 2.16 -13.83 -3.80
N SER A 26 2.99 -14.20 -2.83
CA SER A 26 3.80 -15.40 -2.89
C SER A 26 3.18 -16.48 -2.01
N ASN A 27 2.97 -17.67 -2.59
CA ASN A 27 2.58 -18.88 -1.86
C ASN A 27 3.79 -19.73 -1.45
N GLN A 28 5.01 -19.27 -1.76
CA GLN A 28 6.22 -20.02 -1.41
C GLN A 28 6.51 -19.79 0.07
N GLU A 29 6.55 -20.87 0.83
CA GLU A 29 7.25 -20.92 2.10
C GLU A 29 8.74 -20.74 1.84
N GLU A 30 9.49 -20.25 2.83
CA GLU A 30 10.93 -20.00 2.74
C GLU A 30 11.65 -21.29 2.31
N ASP A 31 11.77 -21.54 1.03
CA ASP A 31 12.75 -22.50 0.54
C ASP A 31 14.13 -21.87 0.72
N ASP A 32 14.95 -22.59 1.45
CA ASP A 32 16.33 -22.39 1.79
C ASP A 32 17.19 -22.11 0.54
N PHE A 33 17.10 -20.92 0.00
CA PHE A 33 18.01 -20.43 -1.02
C PHE A 33 19.25 -19.85 -0.33
N GLY A 34 20.09 -20.75 0.15
CA GLY A 34 21.46 -20.41 0.43
C GLY A 34 22.09 -19.78 -0.80
N HIS A 35 22.11 -18.47 -0.86
CA HIS A 35 23.12 -17.58 -1.43
C HIS A 35 22.57 -16.16 -1.54
N ALA A 36 23.19 -15.27 -0.80
CA ALA A 36 23.25 -13.82 -0.99
C ALA A 36 21.91 -13.06 -1.11
N GLY A 37 21.41 -12.60 0.02
CA GLY A 37 20.42 -11.52 0.12
C GLY A 37 19.06 -12.04 0.53
N ILE A 38 18.70 -11.73 1.77
CA ILE A 38 17.36 -11.93 2.32
C ILE A 38 16.38 -11.20 1.40
N LYS A 39 15.55 -11.96 0.70
CA LYS A 39 14.49 -11.37 -0.14
C LYS A 39 13.38 -10.90 0.78
N ILE A 40 13.43 -9.64 1.14
CA ILE A 40 12.49 -8.99 2.05
C ILE A 40 11.03 -9.19 1.62
N GLU A 41 10.75 -9.32 0.33
CA GLU A 41 9.43 -9.54 -0.23
C GLU A 41 8.72 -10.74 0.39
N TYR A 42 9.41 -11.86 0.58
CA TYR A 42 8.81 -13.08 1.14
C TYR A 42 8.34 -12.90 2.59
N LYS A 43 9.01 -12.05 3.36
CA LYS A 43 8.58 -11.74 4.73
C LYS A 43 7.25 -11.00 4.79
N TYR A 44 6.91 -10.28 3.72
CA TYR A 44 5.61 -9.66 3.51
C TYR A 44 4.62 -10.56 2.76
N GLY A 45 5.02 -11.79 2.39
CA GLY A 45 4.20 -12.68 1.58
C GLY A 45 4.02 -12.23 0.15
N LEU A 46 5.02 -11.53 -0.38
CA LEU A 46 4.98 -10.95 -1.72
C LEU A 46 5.98 -11.64 -2.65
N THR A 47 5.69 -11.58 -3.93
CA THR A 47 6.59 -12.01 -4.99
C THR A 47 7.77 -11.04 -5.10
N ASN A 48 8.93 -11.54 -5.53
CA ASN A 48 10.14 -10.74 -5.68
C ASN A 48 9.93 -9.57 -6.66
N SER A 49 10.02 -8.34 -6.15
CA SER A 49 9.81 -7.10 -6.91
C SER A 49 10.79 -6.93 -8.07
N HIS A 50 12.03 -7.41 -7.95
CA HIS A 50 13.02 -7.33 -9.04
C HIS A 50 12.62 -8.18 -10.24
N LYS A 51 12.04 -9.36 -10.01
CA LYS A 51 11.53 -10.22 -11.09
C LYS A 51 10.34 -9.61 -11.82
N LEU A 52 9.54 -8.82 -11.10
CA LEU A 52 8.36 -8.15 -11.66
C LEU A 52 8.65 -6.73 -12.18
N GLY A 53 9.89 -6.23 -12.05
CA GLY A 53 10.28 -4.92 -12.56
C GLY A 53 9.78 -3.73 -11.73
N TYR A 54 9.48 -3.92 -10.44
CA TYR A 54 9.04 -2.82 -9.55
C TYR A 54 10.20 -2.09 -8.85
N PHE A 55 11.42 -2.34 -9.24
CA PHE A 55 12.59 -1.62 -8.75
C PHE A 55 13.09 -0.61 -9.81
N PRO A 56 13.44 0.63 -9.43
CA PRO A 56 13.17 1.27 -8.13
C PRO A 56 11.67 1.56 -7.91
N ALA A 57 11.26 1.70 -6.64
CA ALA A 57 9.87 2.01 -6.33
C ALA A 57 9.43 3.35 -6.93
N SER A 58 8.24 3.37 -7.53
CA SER A 58 7.65 4.57 -8.13
C SER A 58 6.13 4.42 -8.22
N ALA A 59 5.41 5.52 -8.07
CA ALA A 59 3.96 5.57 -8.24
C ALA A 59 3.45 5.07 -9.60
N ASN A 60 4.31 5.07 -10.62
CA ASN A 60 3.98 4.66 -11.98
C ASN A 60 4.41 3.21 -12.31
N GLN A 61 5.02 2.49 -11.36
CA GLN A 61 5.49 1.12 -11.59
C GLN A 61 4.38 0.07 -11.51
N THR A 62 3.22 0.42 -10.96
CA THR A 62 2.08 -0.48 -10.81
C THR A 62 0.86 0.08 -11.55
N PRO A 63 -0.16 -0.73 -11.87
CA PRO A 63 -1.40 -0.25 -12.47
C PRO A 63 -2.28 0.57 -11.51
N ILE A 64 -1.94 0.63 -10.22
CA ILE A 64 -2.75 1.24 -9.16
C ILE A 64 -3.18 2.66 -9.49
N LYS A 65 -2.27 3.49 -9.98
CA LYS A 65 -2.59 4.88 -10.32
C LYS A 65 -3.70 5.01 -11.36
N TRP A 66 -3.74 4.12 -12.34
CA TRP A 66 -4.79 4.10 -13.37
C TRP A 66 -6.07 3.43 -12.86
N LEU A 67 -5.96 2.39 -12.05
CA LEU A 67 -7.10 1.76 -11.39
C LEU A 67 -7.83 2.73 -10.48
N LEU A 68 -7.13 3.57 -9.71
CA LEU A 68 -7.71 4.63 -8.88
C LEU A 68 -8.48 5.69 -9.69
N GLN A 69 -8.24 5.81 -11.00
CA GLN A 69 -8.98 6.72 -11.87
C GLN A 69 -10.27 6.11 -12.44
N VAL A 70 -10.37 4.79 -12.54
CA VAL A 70 -11.48 4.12 -13.24
C VAL A 70 -12.34 3.24 -12.32
N ALA A 71 -11.80 2.78 -11.20
CA ALA A 71 -12.46 1.93 -10.21
C ALA A 71 -11.93 2.30 -8.81
N PHE A 72 -12.26 3.51 -8.36
CA PHE A 72 -11.65 4.12 -7.18
C PHE A 72 -11.91 3.31 -5.90
N ASP A 73 -13.17 3.04 -5.59
CA ASP A 73 -13.56 2.40 -4.32
C ASP A 73 -13.03 0.97 -4.22
N GLU A 74 -13.13 0.20 -5.29
CA GLU A 74 -12.64 -1.18 -5.37
C GLU A 74 -11.10 -1.22 -5.28
N THR A 75 -10.43 -0.22 -5.86
CA THR A 75 -8.98 -0.11 -5.78
C THR A 75 -8.52 0.28 -4.38
N ILE A 76 -9.22 1.19 -3.70
CA ILE A 76 -8.96 1.54 -2.29
C ILE A 76 -9.14 0.30 -1.40
N ASP A 77 -10.22 -0.43 -1.54
CA ASP A 77 -10.47 -1.65 -0.76
C ASP A 77 -9.40 -2.72 -1.04
N PHE A 78 -8.97 -2.86 -2.28
CA PHE A 78 -7.86 -3.73 -2.64
C PHE A 78 -6.54 -3.30 -1.97
N ILE A 79 -6.16 -2.02 -2.06
CA ILE A 79 -4.94 -1.49 -1.44
C ILE A 79 -4.93 -1.74 0.07
N ILE A 80 -6.05 -1.46 0.74
CA ILE A 80 -6.19 -1.67 2.19
C ILE A 80 -6.02 -3.16 2.53
N SER A 81 -6.74 -4.03 1.85
CA SER A 81 -6.67 -5.48 2.08
C SER A 81 -5.27 -6.04 1.80
N PHE A 82 -4.67 -5.66 0.68
CA PHE A 82 -3.33 -6.07 0.28
C PHE A 82 -2.26 -5.63 1.28
N THR A 83 -2.31 -4.37 1.69
CA THR A 83 -1.40 -3.81 2.70
C THR A 83 -1.59 -4.50 4.05
N ASN A 84 -2.84 -4.65 4.51
CA ASN A 84 -3.14 -5.31 5.78
C ASN A 84 -2.57 -6.74 5.83
N THR A 85 -2.78 -7.51 4.77
CA THR A 85 -2.26 -8.90 4.67
C THR A 85 -0.74 -8.94 4.70
N ALA A 86 -0.09 -8.06 3.92
CA ALA A 86 1.36 -8.02 3.84
C ALA A 86 2.01 -7.61 5.19
N ILE A 87 1.46 -6.58 5.84
CA ILE A 87 1.97 -6.10 7.13
C ILE A 87 1.70 -7.11 8.25
N GLU A 88 0.54 -7.76 8.24
CA GLU A 88 0.23 -8.82 9.21
C GLU A 88 1.22 -9.99 9.08
N LYS A 89 1.53 -10.42 7.84
CA LYS A 89 2.55 -11.46 7.61
C LYS A 89 3.94 -11.02 8.08
N TYR A 90 4.34 -9.80 7.75
CA TYR A 90 5.62 -9.24 8.21
C TYR A 90 5.72 -9.19 9.75
N SER A 91 4.65 -8.76 10.42
CA SER A 91 4.63 -8.66 11.89
C SER A 91 4.84 -10.00 12.62
N HIS A 92 4.63 -11.11 11.95
CA HIS A 92 4.84 -12.47 12.47
C HIS A 92 6.15 -13.10 11.98
N SER A 93 6.92 -12.41 11.12
CA SER A 93 8.26 -12.85 10.71
C SER A 93 9.30 -12.57 11.81
N ASP A 94 10.45 -13.25 11.78
CA ASP A 94 11.54 -13.07 12.75
C ASP A 94 11.95 -11.59 12.91
N TYR A 95 11.98 -10.83 11.81
CA TYR A 95 12.28 -9.40 11.84
C TYR A 95 11.14 -8.56 12.40
N GLY A 96 9.90 -8.91 12.05
CA GLY A 96 8.73 -8.18 12.50
C GLY A 96 8.45 -8.35 13.99
N LEU A 97 8.76 -9.50 14.57
CA LEU A 97 8.58 -9.75 16.01
C LEU A 97 9.37 -8.79 16.90
N GLU A 98 10.55 -8.35 16.46
CA GLU A 98 11.40 -7.41 17.19
C GLU A 98 11.05 -5.94 16.89
N ASP A 99 10.62 -5.63 15.68
CA ASP A 99 10.44 -4.25 15.16
C ASP A 99 9.00 -3.74 15.31
N VAL A 100 8.00 -4.60 15.06
CA VAL A 100 6.61 -4.18 14.93
C VAL A 100 5.89 -4.17 16.27
N LYS A 101 5.27 -3.03 16.58
CA LYS A 101 4.38 -2.85 17.74
C LYS A 101 2.93 -2.75 17.28
N LYS A 102 2.00 -3.11 18.17
CA LYS A 102 0.56 -2.89 17.98
C LYS A 102 0.13 -1.67 18.77
N ILE A 103 -0.59 -0.78 18.11
CA ILE A 103 -1.20 0.40 18.75
C ILE A 103 -2.71 0.40 18.52
N ILE A 104 -3.43 1.02 19.44
CA ILE A 104 -4.87 1.20 19.34
C ILE A 104 -5.14 2.66 18.97
N LEU A 105 -5.91 2.87 17.90
CA LEU A 105 -6.37 4.18 17.47
C LEU A 105 -7.88 4.29 17.66
N HIS A 106 -8.33 5.43 18.16
CA HIS A 106 -9.72 5.79 18.26
C HIS A 106 -10.07 6.81 17.18
N ILE A 107 -10.94 6.44 16.24
CA ILE A 107 -11.34 7.26 15.10
C ILE A 107 -12.86 7.46 15.19
N GLY A 108 -13.28 8.58 15.79
CA GLY A 108 -14.66 8.79 16.15
C GLY A 108 -15.13 7.70 17.14
N THR A 109 -16.12 6.92 16.75
CA THR A 109 -16.65 5.79 17.54
C THR A 109 -15.98 4.45 17.24
N THR A 110 -15.10 4.40 16.24
CA THR A 110 -14.44 3.16 15.79
C THR A 110 -13.07 3.02 16.43
N THR A 111 -12.78 1.83 16.95
CA THR A 111 -11.47 1.48 17.50
C THR A 111 -10.76 0.52 16.54
N VAL A 112 -9.54 0.88 16.12
CA VAL A 112 -8.75 0.11 15.18
C VAL A 112 -7.40 -0.23 15.80
N CYS A 113 -6.95 -1.48 15.65
CA CYS A 113 -5.62 -1.91 16.04
C CYS A 113 -4.71 -1.86 14.80
N GLN A 114 -3.59 -1.15 14.90
CA GLN A 114 -2.63 -1.02 13.80
C GLN A 114 -1.24 -1.52 14.19
N TYR A 115 -0.57 -2.12 13.21
CA TYR A 115 0.84 -2.47 13.27
C TYR A 115 1.69 -1.24 12.90
N VAL A 116 2.71 -0.95 13.70
CA VAL A 116 3.58 0.22 13.53
C VAL A 116 5.05 -0.15 13.73
N SER A 117 5.90 0.38 12.86
CA SER A 117 7.35 0.48 13.02
C SER A 117 7.85 1.65 12.14
N ASP A 118 9.11 2.03 12.30
CA ASP A 118 9.71 3.10 11.48
C ASP A 118 9.68 2.74 9.99
N ALA A 119 9.98 1.47 9.65
CA ALA A 119 9.93 0.97 8.29
C ALA A 119 8.51 1.02 7.70
N ILE A 120 7.49 0.60 8.47
CA ILE A 120 6.09 0.64 8.06
C ILE A 120 5.63 2.09 7.86
N TRP A 121 5.97 2.99 8.78
CA TRP A 121 5.58 4.40 8.71
C TRP A 121 6.15 5.11 7.48
N GLY A 122 7.43 4.91 7.16
CA GLY A 122 8.13 5.56 6.04
C GLY A 122 7.85 4.97 4.65
N MET A 123 7.06 3.91 4.57
CA MET A 123 6.89 3.09 3.36
C MET A 123 6.41 3.87 2.13
N HIS A 124 5.47 4.79 2.30
CA HIS A 124 4.85 5.56 1.20
C HIS A 124 5.82 6.53 0.49
N ARG A 125 6.94 6.87 1.11
CA ARG A 125 7.95 7.79 0.55
C ARG A 125 9.11 7.10 -0.14
N GLY A 126 9.15 5.79 -0.14
CA GLY A 126 10.26 5.02 -0.69
C GLY A 126 11.57 5.14 0.11
N ILE A 127 11.52 5.72 1.31
CA ILE A 127 12.70 5.95 2.16
C ILE A 127 12.94 4.84 3.18
N ALA A 128 12.08 3.85 3.23
CA ALA A 128 12.23 2.73 4.16
C ALA A 128 13.40 1.78 3.80
N GLY A 129 14.18 2.13 2.78
CA GLY A 129 15.39 1.44 2.38
C GLY A 129 15.13 0.01 1.90
N PRO A 130 16.15 -0.88 1.99
CA PRO A 130 16.04 -2.26 1.51
C PRO A 130 15.16 -3.18 2.39
N VAL A 131 14.63 -2.67 3.50
CA VAL A 131 13.79 -3.43 4.44
C VAL A 131 12.31 -3.44 4.09
N VAL A 132 11.90 -2.74 3.03
CA VAL A 132 10.49 -2.69 2.58
C VAL A 132 10.40 -3.04 1.09
N PRO A 133 9.46 -3.92 0.69
CA PRO A 133 9.27 -4.28 -0.71
C PRO A 133 8.97 -3.09 -1.62
N CYS A 134 9.69 -2.98 -2.74
CA CYS A 134 9.47 -1.92 -3.73
C CYS A 134 8.03 -1.93 -4.29
N LEU A 135 7.41 -3.09 -4.36
CA LEU A 135 6.02 -3.22 -4.77
C LEU A 135 5.08 -2.48 -3.82
N LEU A 136 5.18 -2.71 -2.49
CA LEU A 136 4.36 -2.00 -1.50
C LEU A 136 4.62 -0.50 -1.53
N GLN A 137 5.89 -0.09 -1.60
CA GLN A 137 6.25 1.31 -1.74
C GLN A 137 5.59 1.94 -2.97
N SER A 138 5.62 1.26 -4.13
CA SER A 138 5.01 1.75 -5.37
C SER A 138 3.50 1.90 -5.27
N VAL A 139 2.82 0.94 -4.65
CA VAL A 139 1.37 0.99 -4.37
C VAL A 139 1.03 2.19 -3.48
N HIS A 140 1.76 2.38 -2.40
CA HIS A 140 1.55 3.48 -1.45
C HIS A 140 1.86 4.85 -2.05
N MET A 141 2.92 4.98 -2.86
CA MET A 141 3.23 6.21 -3.58
C MET A 141 2.14 6.58 -4.58
N ALA A 142 1.56 5.59 -5.28
CA ALA A 142 0.44 5.82 -6.20
C ALA A 142 -0.81 6.30 -5.46
N LEU A 143 -1.11 5.69 -4.31
CA LEU A 143 -2.22 6.10 -3.44
C LEU A 143 -2.02 7.53 -2.92
N GLU A 144 -0.85 7.84 -2.34
CA GLU A 144 -0.56 9.18 -1.82
C GLU A 144 -0.72 10.25 -2.89
N GLN A 145 -0.10 10.06 -4.06
CA GLN A 145 -0.21 11.01 -5.17
C GLN A 145 -1.65 11.23 -5.60
N THR A 146 -2.46 10.18 -5.66
CA THR A 146 -3.87 10.28 -6.03
C THR A 146 -4.67 11.04 -4.98
N LEU A 147 -4.46 10.72 -3.69
CA LEU A 147 -5.15 11.40 -2.59
C LEU A 147 -4.77 12.88 -2.46
N LEU A 148 -3.51 13.25 -2.75
CA LEU A 148 -3.09 14.66 -2.80
C LEU A 148 -3.81 15.43 -3.92
N VAL A 149 -3.99 14.83 -5.09
CA VAL A 149 -4.79 15.41 -6.18
C VAL A 149 -6.25 15.56 -5.77
N ILE A 150 -6.83 14.53 -5.17
CA ILE A 150 -8.21 14.57 -4.67
C ILE A 150 -8.36 15.65 -3.58
N ALA A 151 -7.43 15.76 -2.65
CA ALA A 151 -7.48 16.78 -1.60
C ALA A 151 -7.39 18.19 -2.15
N ARG A 152 -6.63 18.41 -3.23
CA ARG A 152 -6.55 19.69 -3.92
C ARG A 152 -7.88 20.05 -4.61
N ASP A 153 -8.46 19.11 -5.34
CA ASP A 153 -9.49 19.39 -6.35
C ASP A 153 -10.94 19.17 -5.84
N PHE A 154 -11.12 18.39 -4.76
CA PHE A 154 -12.44 18.05 -4.26
C PHE A 154 -12.80 18.78 -2.97
N GLU A 155 -14.10 18.77 -2.64
CA GLU A 155 -14.61 19.37 -1.42
C GLU A 155 -14.11 18.65 -0.16
N PRO A 156 -13.87 19.37 0.96
CA PRO A 156 -13.40 18.82 2.22
C PRO A 156 -14.18 17.61 2.72
N ARG A 157 -15.50 17.64 2.57
CA ARG A 157 -16.39 16.56 3.02
C ARG A 157 -16.10 15.22 2.31
N ILE A 158 -15.83 15.27 1.01
CA ILE A 158 -15.52 14.08 0.19
C ILE A 158 -14.15 13.54 0.61
N VAL A 159 -13.16 14.42 0.68
CA VAL A 159 -11.80 14.05 1.10
C VAL A 159 -11.80 13.41 2.48
N LYS A 160 -12.46 14.05 3.45
CA LYS A 160 -12.58 13.55 4.82
C LYS A 160 -13.23 12.15 4.87
N HIS A 161 -14.28 11.92 4.09
CA HIS A 161 -14.94 10.61 4.00
C HIS A 161 -13.97 9.52 3.51
N ILE A 162 -13.21 9.80 2.45
CA ILE A 162 -12.21 8.87 1.91
C ILE A 162 -11.12 8.55 2.96
N LEU A 163 -10.57 9.58 3.60
CA LEU A 163 -9.49 9.39 4.58
C LEU A 163 -9.98 8.62 5.82
N ILE A 164 -11.18 8.90 6.30
CA ILE A 164 -11.77 8.15 7.42
C ILE A 164 -12.01 6.69 7.03
N ASN A 165 -12.50 6.41 5.80
CA ASN A 165 -12.67 5.04 5.31
C ASN A 165 -11.34 4.27 5.31
N ILE A 166 -10.25 4.90 4.84
CA ILE A 166 -8.91 4.30 4.86
C ILE A 166 -8.46 4.01 6.30
N LEU A 167 -8.58 4.99 7.20
CA LEU A 167 -8.14 4.85 8.59
C LEU A 167 -8.90 3.76 9.34
N THR A 168 -10.22 3.69 9.15
CA THR A 168 -11.09 2.75 9.90
C THR A 168 -10.94 1.31 9.43
N LYS A 169 -10.52 1.08 8.19
CA LYS A 169 -10.29 -0.26 7.63
C LYS A 169 -8.83 -0.72 7.73
N SER A 170 -7.89 0.21 7.95
CA SER A 170 -6.46 -0.09 7.94
C SER A 170 -5.97 -0.69 9.24
N LYS A 171 -5.25 -1.81 9.14
CA LYS A 171 -4.46 -2.40 10.23
C LYS A 171 -2.98 -1.96 10.19
N SER A 172 -2.63 -0.97 9.38
CA SER A 172 -1.25 -0.58 9.12
C SER A 172 -1.01 0.91 9.27
N ALA A 173 0.02 1.28 10.02
CA ALA A 173 0.49 2.66 10.13
C ALA A 173 1.00 3.23 8.79
N ALA A 174 1.34 2.40 7.80
CA ALA A 174 1.71 2.86 6.47
C ALA A 174 0.57 3.63 5.77
N LEU A 175 -0.69 3.17 5.90
CA LEU A 175 -1.83 3.88 5.36
C LEU A 175 -2.19 5.11 6.20
N THR A 176 -1.98 5.06 7.51
CA THR A 176 -2.15 6.21 8.40
C THR A 176 -1.13 7.31 8.06
N SER A 177 0.11 6.98 7.74
CA SER A 177 1.12 7.96 7.34
C SER A 177 0.76 8.66 6.02
N ILE A 178 0.13 7.95 5.07
CA ILE A 178 -0.40 8.55 3.83
C ILE A 178 -1.53 9.55 4.17
N VAL A 179 -2.46 9.18 5.05
CA VAL A 179 -3.51 10.09 5.50
C VAL A 179 -2.92 11.33 6.17
N CYS A 180 -1.93 11.16 7.05
CA CYS A 180 -1.22 12.28 7.66
C CYS A 180 -0.54 13.18 6.60
N SER A 181 0.10 12.61 5.58
CA SER A 181 0.72 13.36 4.49
C SER A 181 -0.29 14.26 3.78
N VAL A 182 -1.49 13.74 3.48
CA VAL A 182 -2.57 14.51 2.83
C VAL A 182 -3.10 15.61 3.74
N VAL A 183 -3.34 15.32 5.03
CA VAL A 183 -3.81 16.31 6.01
C VAL A 183 -2.81 17.43 6.21
N PHE A 184 -1.51 17.11 6.29
CA PHE A 184 -0.45 18.12 6.41
C PHE A 184 -0.26 18.97 5.15
N ALA A 185 -0.54 18.41 3.96
CA ALA A 185 -0.45 19.15 2.71
C ALA A 185 -1.61 20.15 2.53
N TYR A 186 -2.78 19.88 3.09
CA TYR A 186 -4.01 20.68 2.95
C TYR A 186 -4.73 20.85 4.29
N PRO A 187 -4.08 21.47 5.32
CA PRO A 187 -4.65 21.54 6.66
C PRO A 187 -5.95 22.35 6.71
N GLU A 188 -6.16 23.27 5.77
CA GLU A 188 -7.37 24.08 5.65
C GLU A 188 -8.63 23.29 5.24
N LYS A 189 -8.46 22.04 4.84
CA LYS A 189 -9.57 21.15 4.46
C LYS A 189 -10.11 20.27 5.61
N PHE A 190 -9.49 20.35 6.80
CA PHE A 190 -9.77 19.46 7.95
C PHE A 190 -9.96 20.22 9.30
#